data_8caf698801850698962f40189619fb5e
#
_entry.id   8caf698801850698962f40189619fb5e
#
_cell.length_a   1.000
_cell.length_b   1.000
_cell.length_c   1.000
_cell.angle_alpha   90.00
_cell.angle_beta   90.00
_cell.angle_gamma   90.00
#
_symmetry.space_group_name_H-M   'P 1'
#
loop_
_entity.id
_entity.type
_entity.pdbx_description
1 polymer ?
#
loop_
_entity_poly.entity_id
_entity_poly.type
_entity_poly.pdbx_seq_one_letter_code
_entity_poly.pdbx_strand_id
1 'polypeptide(L)'
;MILRAIIAASLLFTAACAGTQPTTVSTRSTMPLYPGETPQIRQLVNKYADHYQVPRPLVHKVIQRESDYRPAARNGPYFGMMQILPATARGMGFAGRNSDLLDAETNLHFAVKYLRGAWLVSDGNLDKAVMWYAKGYYYEAKNRCLLVETGLQQREIARHCR
;
A
#
# COMPACT_ATOMS: atom_id res chain seq x y z
N MET A 1 -83.22 -4.98 28.69
CA MET A 1 -83.03 -3.60 28.20
C MET A 1 -81.62 -3.53 27.60
N ILE A 2 -81.51 -3.35 26.30
CA ILE A 2 -80.31 -3.50 25.50
C ILE A 2 -79.87 -2.10 25.14
N LEU A 3 -78.67 -1.71 25.62
CA LEU A 3 -78.08 -0.41 25.25
C LEU A 3 -76.96 -0.68 24.22
N ARG A 4 -77.17 -0.20 23.01
CA ARG A 4 -76.20 -0.28 21.89
C ARG A 4 -75.25 0.88 22.02
N ALA A 5 -73.95 0.62 22.20
CA ALA A 5 -72.88 1.62 22.07
C ALA A 5 -72.35 1.61 20.65
N ILE A 6 -72.38 2.73 19.97
CA ILE A 6 -71.85 2.97 18.65
C ILE A 6 -70.41 3.42 18.81
N ILE A 7 -69.44 2.65 18.32
CA ILE A 7 -68.03 3.01 18.29
C ILE A 7 -67.74 3.67 16.93
N ALA A 8 -67.43 4.95 16.93
CA ALA A 8 -66.97 5.67 15.75
C ALA A 8 -65.46 5.42 15.54
N ALA A 9 -65.14 4.80 14.45
CA ALA A 9 -63.73 4.58 14.06
C ALA A 9 -63.18 5.82 13.36
N SER A 10 -62.28 6.56 14.02
CA SER A 10 -61.53 7.64 13.40
C SER A 10 -60.30 7.10 12.66
N LEU A 11 -60.31 7.18 11.34
CA LEU A 11 -59.16 6.91 10.52
C LEU A 11 -58.21 8.09 10.57
N LEU A 12 -57.07 7.93 11.25
CA LEU A 12 -55.95 8.83 11.18
C LEU A 12 -55.06 8.50 9.95
N PHE A 13 -55.14 9.34 8.94
CA PHE A 13 -54.19 9.32 7.80
C PHE A 13 -52.87 9.90 8.26
N THR A 14 -51.85 9.07 8.49
CA THR A 14 -50.47 9.53 8.66
C THR A 14 -49.83 9.70 7.28
N ALA A 15 -49.62 10.95 6.84
CA ALA A 15 -48.85 11.31 5.67
C ALA A 15 -47.36 11.01 5.96
N ALA A 16 -46.83 9.96 5.37
CA ALA A 16 -45.40 9.67 5.41
C ALA A 16 -44.69 10.63 4.45
N CYS A 17 -44.07 11.69 4.98
CA CYS A 17 -43.10 12.48 4.24
C CYS A 17 -41.84 11.63 3.99
N ALA A 18 -41.69 11.15 2.75
CA ALA A 18 -40.46 10.54 2.27
C ALA A 18 -39.40 11.65 2.18
N GLY A 19 -38.64 11.83 3.26
CA GLY A 19 -37.47 12.69 3.27
C GLY A 19 -36.38 12.08 2.37
N THR A 20 -36.17 12.68 1.20
CA THR A 20 -35.02 12.42 0.35
C THR A 20 -33.77 12.86 1.11
N GLN A 21 -33.04 11.91 1.68
CA GLN A 21 -31.75 12.21 2.29
C GLN A 21 -30.80 12.64 1.17
N PRO A 22 -30.15 13.80 1.27
CA PRO A 22 -29.09 14.15 0.34
C PRO A 22 -27.96 13.15 0.54
N THR A 23 -27.70 12.34 -0.47
CA THR A 23 -26.48 11.53 -0.57
C THR A 23 -25.30 12.51 -0.57
N THR A 24 -24.67 12.69 0.59
CA THR A 24 -23.39 13.37 0.69
C THR A 24 -22.38 12.50 -0.06
N VAL A 25 -22.15 12.82 -1.33
CA VAL A 25 -21.00 12.34 -2.09
C VAL A 25 -19.78 12.88 -1.35
N SER A 26 -19.18 12.03 -0.52
CA SER A 26 -17.90 12.32 0.10
C SER A 26 -16.91 12.55 -1.03
N THR A 27 -16.67 13.80 -1.37
CA THR A 27 -15.57 14.19 -2.25
C THR A 27 -14.28 13.86 -1.52
N ARG A 28 -13.87 12.57 -1.62
CA ARG A 28 -12.54 12.15 -1.25
C ARG A 28 -11.58 12.98 -2.11
N SER A 29 -10.99 14.03 -1.53
CA SER A 29 -9.99 14.87 -2.18
C SER A 29 -8.86 13.96 -2.67
N THR A 30 -8.95 13.55 -3.92
CA THR A 30 -7.90 12.75 -4.56
C THR A 30 -6.79 13.72 -4.92
N MET A 31 -5.64 13.57 -4.26
CA MET A 31 -4.45 14.31 -4.66
C MET A 31 -4.20 14.11 -6.16
N PRO A 32 -3.82 15.18 -6.90
CA PRO A 32 -3.48 15.07 -8.31
C PRO A 32 -2.49 13.93 -8.57
N LEU A 33 -2.59 13.32 -9.74
CA LEU A 33 -1.62 12.31 -10.17
C LEU A 33 -0.26 12.99 -10.40
N TYR A 34 0.81 12.26 -10.08
CA TYR A 34 2.16 12.68 -10.44
C TYR A 34 2.37 12.57 -11.96
N PRO A 35 3.29 13.33 -12.56
CA PRO A 35 3.68 13.14 -13.95
C PRO A 35 4.02 11.66 -14.23
N GLY A 36 3.48 11.10 -15.31
CA GLY A 36 3.66 9.69 -15.67
C GLY A 36 2.81 8.68 -14.89
N GLU A 37 2.17 9.09 -13.80
CA GLU A 37 1.27 8.21 -13.04
C GLU A 37 -0.08 8.05 -13.73
N THR A 38 -0.67 6.87 -13.65
CA THR A 38 -2.05 6.59 -14.09
C THR A 38 -2.95 6.30 -12.89
N PRO A 39 -4.29 6.45 -13.03
CA PRO A 39 -5.23 6.08 -11.96
C PRO A 39 -5.06 4.62 -11.49
N GLN A 40 -4.77 3.71 -12.40
CA GLN A 40 -4.54 2.30 -12.11
C GLN A 40 -3.27 2.11 -11.27
N ILE A 41 -2.17 2.78 -11.64
CA ILE A 41 -0.93 2.75 -10.85
C ILE A 41 -1.17 3.35 -9.47
N ARG A 42 -1.89 4.47 -9.36
CA ARG A 42 -2.26 5.05 -8.06
C ARG A 42 -2.99 4.06 -7.16
N GLN A 43 -3.93 3.30 -7.71
CA GLN A 43 -4.65 2.28 -6.95
C GLN A 43 -3.71 1.17 -6.46
N LEU A 44 -2.81 0.68 -7.32
CA LEU A 44 -1.81 -0.33 -6.95
C LEU A 44 -0.83 0.18 -5.89
N VAL A 45 -0.34 1.41 -6.04
CA VAL A 45 0.54 2.05 -5.05
C VAL A 45 -0.17 2.14 -3.70
N ASN A 46 -1.41 2.63 -3.66
CA ASN A 46 -2.17 2.70 -2.42
C ASN A 46 -2.39 1.32 -1.79
N LYS A 47 -2.76 0.32 -2.62
CA LYS A 47 -2.97 -1.07 -2.19
C LYS A 47 -1.74 -1.63 -1.47
N TYR A 48 -0.57 -1.54 -2.09
CA TYR A 48 0.65 -2.15 -1.55
C TYR A 48 1.31 -1.31 -0.47
N ALA A 49 1.22 0.01 -0.53
CA ALA A 49 1.65 0.89 0.55
C ALA A 49 0.89 0.59 1.85
N ASP A 50 -0.44 0.50 1.77
CA ASP A 50 -1.31 0.21 2.91
C ASP A 50 -1.08 -1.23 3.42
N HIS A 51 -1.01 -2.21 2.51
CA HIS A 51 -0.79 -3.63 2.85
C HIS A 51 0.51 -3.84 3.62
N TYR A 52 1.60 -3.19 3.19
CA TYR A 52 2.90 -3.29 3.85
C TYR A 52 3.15 -2.19 4.88
N GLN A 53 2.18 -1.33 5.17
CA GLN A 53 2.31 -0.24 6.13
C GLN A 53 3.52 0.67 5.84
N VAL A 54 3.69 0.99 4.56
CA VAL A 54 4.71 1.93 4.07
C VAL A 54 4.01 3.26 3.74
N PRO A 55 4.54 4.41 4.17
CA PRO A 55 3.95 5.69 3.80
C PRO A 55 3.81 5.83 2.28
N ARG A 56 2.60 6.11 1.78
CA ARG A 56 2.34 6.29 0.33
C ARG A 56 3.30 7.29 -0.32
N PRO A 57 3.62 8.46 0.31
CA PRO A 57 4.62 9.39 -0.23
C PRO A 57 5.99 8.76 -0.43
N LEU A 58 6.39 7.81 0.43
CA LEU A 58 7.67 7.10 0.29
C LEU A 58 7.68 6.20 -0.95
N VAL A 59 6.60 5.45 -1.19
CA VAL A 59 6.48 4.62 -2.40
C VAL A 59 6.55 5.48 -3.64
N HIS A 60 5.80 6.58 -3.70
CA HIS A 60 5.85 7.54 -4.81
C HIS A 60 7.26 8.10 -5.03
N LYS A 61 7.95 8.48 -3.95
CA LYS A 61 9.31 9.03 -4.01
C LYS A 61 10.31 8.04 -4.63
N VAL A 62 10.20 6.75 -4.28
CA VAL A 62 11.03 5.70 -4.89
C VAL A 62 10.68 5.52 -6.36
N ILE A 63 9.39 5.42 -6.72
CA ILE A 63 8.95 5.26 -8.11
C ILE A 63 9.44 6.41 -9.01
N GLN A 64 9.30 7.64 -8.57
CA GLN A 64 9.77 8.82 -9.29
C GLN A 64 11.28 8.78 -9.54
N ARG A 65 12.03 8.40 -8.52
CA ARG A 65 13.49 8.27 -8.63
C ARG A 65 13.92 7.15 -9.57
N GLU A 66 13.24 6.01 -9.55
CA GLU A 66 13.70 4.78 -10.22
C GLU A 66 13.23 4.69 -11.69
N SER A 67 12.03 5.18 -12.00
CA SER A 67 11.50 5.01 -13.36
C SER A 67 10.50 6.07 -13.85
N ASP A 68 10.13 7.07 -13.04
CA ASP A 68 9.02 7.98 -13.37
C ASP A 68 7.75 7.23 -13.81
N TYR A 69 7.31 6.26 -13.01
CA TYR A 69 6.08 5.46 -13.24
C TYR A 69 6.07 4.61 -14.51
N ARG A 70 7.23 4.13 -14.98
CA ARG A 70 7.32 3.23 -16.14
C ARG A 70 7.36 1.76 -15.70
N PRO A 71 6.26 0.99 -15.80
CA PRO A 71 6.23 -0.40 -15.32
C PRO A 71 7.26 -1.29 -16.01
N ALA A 72 7.41 -1.14 -17.33
CA ALA A 72 8.35 -1.95 -18.13
C ALA A 72 9.78 -1.39 -18.14
N ALA A 73 10.14 -0.47 -17.24
CA ALA A 73 11.49 0.06 -17.16
C ALA A 73 12.50 -1.06 -16.83
N ARG A 74 13.65 -1.01 -17.49
CA ARG A 74 14.77 -1.91 -17.24
C ARG A 74 16.08 -1.17 -17.35
N ASN A 75 16.91 -1.26 -16.31
CA ASN A 75 18.24 -0.68 -16.29
C ASN A 75 19.24 -1.74 -15.79
N GLY A 76 19.97 -2.33 -16.70
CA GLY A 76 20.87 -3.44 -16.40
C GLY A 76 20.17 -4.61 -15.72
N PRO A 77 20.54 -4.96 -14.47
CA PRO A 77 19.94 -6.06 -13.73
C PRO A 77 18.65 -5.70 -13.01
N TYR A 78 18.19 -4.44 -13.08
CA TYR A 78 17.03 -3.92 -12.36
C TYR A 78 15.78 -3.95 -13.22
N PHE A 79 14.63 -4.26 -12.60
CA PHE A 79 13.37 -4.49 -13.30
C PHE A 79 12.23 -3.66 -12.73
N GLY A 80 11.40 -3.15 -13.63
CA GLY A 80 10.09 -2.60 -13.37
C GLY A 80 10.10 -1.22 -12.72
N MET A 81 8.93 -0.82 -12.28
CA MET A 81 8.65 0.54 -11.85
C MET A 81 9.51 1.01 -10.65
N MET A 82 9.86 0.11 -9.76
CA MET A 82 10.71 0.40 -8.60
C MET A 82 12.14 -0.14 -8.76
N GLN A 83 12.55 -0.59 -9.94
CA GLN A 83 13.91 -1.05 -10.26
C GLN A 83 14.44 -2.07 -9.24
N ILE A 84 13.66 -3.11 -8.96
CA ILE A 84 14.08 -4.16 -8.03
C ILE A 84 14.99 -5.19 -8.72
N LEU A 85 16.00 -5.68 -8.00
CA LEU A 85 16.79 -6.83 -8.43
C LEU A 85 15.98 -8.12 -8.29
N PRO A 86 16.00 -9.04 -9.28
CA PRO A 86 15.35 -10.35 -9.15
C PRO A 86 15.81 -11.14 -7.91
N ALA A 87 17.08 -11.05 -7.52
CA ALA A 87 17.59 -11.69 -6.31
C ALA A 87 16.92 -11.10 -5.05
N THR A 88 16.75 -9.77 -4.98
CA THR A 88 16.04 -9.10 -3.89
C THR A 88 14.57 -9.50 -3.85
N ALA A 89 13.90 -9.52 -5.01
CA ALA A 89 12.51 -9.96 -5.10
C ALA A 89 12.34 -11.42 -4.63
N ARG A 90 13.28 -12.32 -4.99
CA ARG A 90 13.28 -13.71 -4.49
C ARG A 90 13.45 -13.78 -2.97
N GLY A 91 14.33 -12.95 -2.40
CA GLY A 91 14.43 -12.83 -0.94
C GLY A 91 13.11 -12.41 -0.28
N MET A 92 12.26 -11.69 -1.00
CA MET A 92 10.91 -11.29 -0.55
C MET A 92 9.83 -12.33 -0.88
N GLY A 93 10.19 -13.48 -1.48
CA GLY A 93 9.26 -14.58 -1.80
C GLY A 93 8.80 -14.64 -3.26
N PHE A 94 9.41 -13.87 -4.17
CA PHE A 94 9.11 -13.95 -5.60
C PHE A 94 9.62 -15.26 -6.20
N ALA A 95 8.75 -16.02 -6.88
CA ALA A 95 9.07 -17.29 -7.52
C ALA A 95 8.87 -17.28 -9.05
N GLY A 96 8.49 -16.14 -9.63
CA GLY A 96 8.23 -15.99 -11.06
C GLY A 96 9.50 -15.84 -11.93
N ARG A 97 9.30 -15.66 -13.24
CA ARG A 97 10.36 -15.29 -14.17
C ARG A 97 10.78 -13.84 -13.96
N ASN A 98 12.03 -13.51 -14.23
CA ASN A 98 12.51 -12.13 -14.07
C ASN A 98 11.67 -11.11 -14.87
N SER A 99 11.16 -11.51 -16.07
CA SER A 99 10.28 -10.68 -16.88
C SER A 99 8.97 -10.32 -16.20
N ASP A 100 8.50 -11.14 -15.28
CA ASP A 100 7.23 -10.92 -14.60
C ASP A 100 7.33 -9.71 -13.61
N LEU A 101 8.55 -9.31 -13.26
CA LEU A 101 8.83 -8.07 -12.51
C LEU A 101 8.63 -6.78 -13.35
N LEU A 102 8.36 -6.90 -14.65
CA LEU A 102 7.97 -5.77 -15.51
C LEU A 102 6.45 -5.50 -15.45
N ASP A 103 5.68 -6.38 -14.85
CA ASP A 103 4.29 -6.13 -14.52
C ASP A 103 4.19 -5.20 -13.30
N ALA A 104 3.33 -4.17 -13.38
CA ALA A 104 3.24 -3.13 -12.35
C ALA A 104 2.84 -3.70 -10.99
N GLU A 105 1.86 -4.61 -10.96
CA GLU A 105 1.36 -5.18 -9.72
C GLU A 105 2.39 -6.10 -9.06
N THR A 106 2.99 -6.99 -9.84
CA THR A 106 4.06 -7.88 -9.40
C THR A 106 5.26 -7.09 -8.85
N ASN A 107 5.65 -6.03 -9.56
CA ASN A 107 6.77 -5.17 -9.13
C ASN A 107 6.48 -4.50 -7.80
N LEU A 108 5.34 -3.84 -7.68
CA LEU A 108 4.93 -3.15 -6.45
C LEU A 108 4.80 -4.12 -5.27
N HIS A 109 4.24 -5.31 -5.50
CA HIS A 109 4.11 -6.31 -4.45
C HIS A 109 5.44 -6.61 -3.76
N PHE A 110 6.48 -6.96 -4.52
CA PHE A 110 7.77 -7.35 -3.96
C PHE A 110 8.67 -6.16 -3.59
N ALA A 111 8.62 -5.09 -4.39
CA ALA A 111 9.46 -3.93 -4.14
C ALA A 111 8.97 -3.11 -2.94
N VAL A 112 7.66 -2.95 -2.72
CA VAL A 112 7.13 -2.28 -1.53
C VAL A 112 7.35 -3.14 -0.28
N LYS A 113 7.25 -4.47 -0.39
CA LYS A 113 7.64 -5.38 0.70
C LYS A 113 9.11 -5.18 1.11
N TYR A 114 10.02 -5.07 0.14
CA TYR A 114 11.42 -4.75 0.42
C TYR A 114 11.58 -3.33 0.99
N LEU A 115 10.85 -2.34 0.46
CA LEU A 115 10.86 -0.97 0.95
C LEU A 115 10.36 -0.85 2.42
N ARG A 116 9.46 -1.74 2.85
CA ARG A 116 9.03 -1.83 4.27
C ARG A 116 10.23 -2.01 5.20
N GLY A 117 11.17 -2.88 4.84
CA GLY A 117 12.38 -3.08 5.65
C GLY A 117 13.27 -1.84 5.67
N ALA A 118 13.46 -1.17 4.54
CA ALA A 118 14.18 0.10 4.46
C ALA A 118 13.53 1.19 5.33
N TRP A 119 12.18 1.22 5.36
CA TRP A 119 11.41 2.12 6.22
C TRP A 119 11.64 1.84 7.70
N LEU A 120 11.60 0.57 8.12
CA LEU A 120 11.82 0.16 9.51
C LEU A 120 13.18 0.60 10.06
N VAL A 121 14.23 0.56 9.23
CA VAL A 121 15.58 0.97 9.66
C VAL A 121 15.87 2.45 9.45
N SER A 122 14.90 3.24 8.97
CA SER A 122 15.08 4.66 8.64
C SER A 122 14.71 5.63 9.77
N ASP A 123 14.17 5.12 10.88
CA ASP A 123 13.68 5.93 12.01
C ASP A 123 12.60 6.95 11.58
N GLY A 124 11.72 6.58 10.65
CA GLY A 124 10.66 7.44 10.14
C GLY A 124 11.11 8.51 9.15
N ASN A 125 12.37 8.48 8.70
CA ASN A 125 12.91 9.46 7.76
C ASN A 125 12.81 8.94 6.31
N LEU A 126 12.04 9.64 5.48
CA LEU A 126 11.80 9.26 4.08
C LEU A 126 13.09 9.19 3.25
N ASP A 127 14.00 10.15 3.41
CA ASP A 127 15.25 10.20 2.64
C ASP A 127 16.20 9.08 3.02
N LYS A 128 16.30 8.77 4.31
CA LYS A 128 17.03 7.59 4.79
C LYS A 128 16.43 6.29 4.25
N ALA A 129 15.10 6.18 4.20
CA ALA A 129 14.43 4.99 3.66
C ALA A 129 14.74 4.81 2.16
N VAL A 130 14.71 5.88 1.36
CA VAL A 130 15.11 5.86 -0.06
C VAL A 130 16.57 5.45 -0.20
N MET A 131 17.46 6.00 0.63
CA MET A 131 18.88 5.62 0.64
C MET A 131 19.05 4.12 0.96
N TRP A 132 18.40 3.62 1.99
CA TRP A 132 18.46 2.21 2.38
C TRP A 132 17.86 1.28 1.32
N TYR A 133 16.77 1.68 0.66
CA TYR A 133 16.22 0.93 -0.46
C TYR A 133 17.25 0.73 -1.57
N ALA A 134 17.93 1.78 -1.97
CA ALA A 134 18.93 1.74 -3.05
C ALA A 134 20.23 1.01 -2.65
N LYS A 135 20.67 1.17 -1.41
CA LYS A 135 21.98 0.71 -0.92
C LYS A 135 21.95 -0.70 -0.34
N GLY A 136 20.76 -1.15 0.08
CA GLY A 136 20.59 -2.35 0.88
C GLY A 136 20.78 -2.07 2.38
N TYR A 137 19.94 -2.71 3.19
CA TYR A 137 19.85 -2.45 4.63
C TYR A 137 20.12 -3.69 5.50
N TYR A 138 20.67 -4.77 4.92
CA TYR A 138 20.89 -6.03 5.65
C TYR A 138 21.72 -5.85 6.94
N TYR A 139 22.85 -5.18 6.86
CA TYR A 139 23.73 -4.99 8.02
C TYR A 139 23.10 -4.06 9.05
N GLU A 140 22.36 -3.03 8.63
CA GLU A 140 21.64 -2.14 9.54
C GLU A 140 20.52 -2.89 10.26
N ALA A 141 19.73 -3.70 9.54
CA ALA A 141 18.70 -4.55 10.12
C ALA A 141 19.31 -5.58 11.10
N LYS A 142 20.44 -6.19 10.74
CA LYS A 142 21.17 -7.12 11.62
C LYS A 142 21.60 -6.45 12.91
N ASN A 143 22.15 -5.24 12.83
CA ASN A 143 22.65 -4.51 14.01
C ASN A 143 21.51 -4.06 14.93
N ARG A 144 20.31 -3.84 14.38
CA ARG A 144 19.11 -3.42 15.12
C ARG A 144 18.19 -4.56 15.54
N CYS A 145 18.59 -5.83 15.32
CA CYS A 145 17.74 -6.99 15.59
C CYS A 145 16.39 -6.93 14.83
N LEU A 146 16.43 -6.53 13.58
CA LEU A 146 15.27 -6.36 12.70
C LEU A 146 15.28 -7.29 11.47
N LEU A 147 16.17 -8.31 11.45
CA LEU A 147 16.23 -9.23 10.30
C LEU A 147 14.94 -10.01 10.10
N VAL A 148 14.29 -10.42 11.19
CA VAL A 148 13.01 -11.13 11.15
C VAL A 148 11.89 -10.18 10.72
N GLU A 149 11.79 -9.01 11.33
CA GLU A 149 10.73 -8.03 11.06
C GLU A 149 10.81 -7.47 9.63
N THR A 150 12.02 -7.34 9.09
CA THR A 150 12.24 -6.92 7.69
C THR A 150 12.01 -8.04 6.68
N GLY A 151 11.82 -9.29 7.12
CA GLY A 151 11.67 -10.45 6.25
C GLY A 151 12.97 -10.91 5.58
N LEU A 152 14.13 -10.39 5.99
CA LEU A 152 15.44 -10.76 5.43
C LEU A 152 15.95 -12.10 5.96
N GLN A 153 15.52 -12.51 7.15
CA GLN A 153 15.88 -13.78 7.77
C GLN A 153 14.70 -14.34 8.58
N GLN A 154 14.73 -15.64 8.87
CA GLN A 154 13.74 -16.29 9.71
C GLN A 154 14.09 -16.24 11.21
N ARG A 155 15.28 -15.79 11.56
CA ARG A 155 15.75 -15.61 12.94
C ARG A 155 16.77 -14.49 13.02
N GLU A 156 16.88 -13.87 14.18
CA GLU A 156 17.98 -12.96 14.47
C GLU A 156 19.29 -13.75 14.64
N ILE A 157 20.36 -13.27 14.00
CA ILE A 157 21.65 -13.96 13.95
C ILE A 157 22.76 -13.24 14.72
N ALA A 158 22.58 -11.96 15.04
CA ALA A 158 23.54 -11.23 15.83
C ALA A 158 23.50 -11.69 17.30
N ARG A 159 24.68 -11.82 17.94
CA ARG A 159 24.77 -12.32 19.33
C ARG A 159 23.98 -11.48 20.34
N HIS A 160 23.99 -10.15 20.17
CA HIS A 160 23.29 -9.21 21.04
C HIS A 160 21.76 -9.20 20.84
N CYS A 161 21.24 -9.91 19.85
CA CYS A 161 19.81 -10.04 19.55
C CYS A 161 19.19 -11.35 20.07
N ARG A 162 19.94 -12.17 20.77
CA ARG A 162 19.53 -13.50 21.25
C ARG A 162 19.22 -13.49 22.74
#